data_dc1aa3ccfce1c2f2f1bd12bd64082588
#
_entry.id   dc1aa3ccfce1c2f2f1bd12bd64082588
#
_cell.length_a   1.000
_cell.length_b   1.000
_cell.length_c   1.000
_cell.angle_alpha   90.00
_cell.angle_beta   90.00
_cell.angle_gamma   90.00
#
_symmetry.space_group_name_H-M   'P 1'
#
loop_
_entity.id
_entity.type
_entity.pdbx_description
1 polymer ?
#
loop_
_entity_poly.entity_id
_entity_poly.type
_entity_poly.pdbx_seq_one_letter_code
_entity_poly.pdbx_strand_id
1 'polypeptide(L)'
;MKHSETMSAISKALAKFQGEVKDPTKDTSNPFFKSKYVPLDGLLNAVRPTLAANGLSFMQFLGGDGQTITVTTLLLHESGEWIESEPFPLKPVKADPQSYGSACTYGKRYSLSAALGIGWEEDDDGNKASQKPSQNAQNRVQSSKQQQPKNFFTRREKSRPKG
;
A
#
# COMPACT_ATOMS: atom_id res chain seq x y z
N MET A 1 0.50 -6.63 -21.84
CA MET A 1 0.65 -8.03 -21.43
C MET A 1 1.34 -8.80 -22.54
N LYS A 2 2.37 -9.56 -22.22
CA LYS A 2 3.08 -10.44 -23.17
C LYS A 2 2.89 -11.90 -22.74
N HIS A 3 3.01 -12.82 -23.66
CA HIS A 3 2.87 -14.25 -23.39
C HIS A 3 3.64 -15.08 -24.40
N SER A 4 3.85 -16.36 -24.09
CA SER A 4 4.39 -17.35 -25.02
C SER A 4 3.46 -17.58 -26.23
N GLU A 5 3.98 -18.11 -27.31
CA GLU A 5 3.22 -18.39 -28.54
C GLU A 5 2.03 -19.34 -28.26
N THR A 6 2.25 -20.35 -27.44
CA THR A 6 1.19 -21.25 -26.96
C THR A 6 0.81 -20.93 -25.53
N MET A 7 -0.45 -21.18 -25.15
CA MET A 7 -1.04 -20.87 -23.84
C MET A 7 -1.86 -22.01 -23.26
N SER A 8 -1.90 -23.16 -23.94
CA SER A 8 -2.83 -24.23 -23.58
C SER A 8 -2.51 -24.86 -22.22
N ALA A 9 -1.24 -25.10 -21.92
CA ALA A 9 -0.83 -25.75 -20.68
C ALA A 9 -0.96 -24.78 -19.50
N ILE A 10 -0.43 -23.57 -19.61
CA ILE A 10 -0.49 -22.57 -18.53
C ILE A 10 -1.94 -22.15 -18.22
N SER A 11 -2.82 -22.06 -19.23
CA SER A 11 -4.23 -21.73 -19.01
C SER A 11 -4.96 -22.81 -18.22
N LYS A 12 -4.70 -24.09 -18.52
CA LYS A 12 -5.26 -25.21 -17.76
C LYS A 12 -4.75 -25.25 -16.34
N ALA A 13 -3.43 -25.02 -16.15
CA ALA A 13 -2.80 -24.97 -14.85
C ALA A 13 -3.33 -23.82 -13.98
N LEU A 14 -3.53 -22.62 -14.57
CA LEU A 14 -4.11 -21.48 -13.87
C LEU A 14 -5.57 -21.71 -13.47
N ALA A 15 -6.39 -22.28 -14.35
CA ALA A 15 -7.77 -22.61 -14.03
C ALA A 15 -7.86 -23.60 -12.85
N LYS A 16 -6.99 -24.61 -12.84
CA LYS A 16 -6.90 -25.58 -11.74
C LYS A 16 -6.39 -24.94 -10.46
N PHE A 17 -5.32 -24.14 -10.53
CA PHE A 17 -4.80 -23.37 -9.42
C PHE A 17 -5.89 -22.51 -8.76
N GLN A 18 -6.65 -21.75 -9.55
CA GLN A 18 -7.72 -20.88 -9.04
C GLN A 18 -8.87 -21.66 -8.38
N GLY A 19 -9.12 -22.89 -8.79
CA GLY A 19 -10.09 -23.77 -8.15
C GLY A 19 -9.62 -24.41 -6.85
N GLU A 20 -8.30 -24.49 -6.63
CA GLU A 20 -7.68 -25.18 -5.49
C GLU A 20 -7.07 -24.23 -4.45
N VAL A 21 -6.70 -23.01 -4.85
CA VAL A 21 -6.06 -22.04 -3.94
C VAL A 21 -7.04 -21.63 -2.85
N LYS A 22 -6.54 -21.60 -1.62
CA LYS A 22 -7.30 -21.07 -0.48
C LYS A 22 -7.00 -19.60 -0.32
N ASP A 23 -8.03 -18.81 -0.02
CA ASP A 23 -7.87 -17.40 0.26
C ASP A 23 -6.92 -17.21 1.46
N PRO A 24 -5.94 -16.31 1.32
CA PRO A 24 -5.03 -16.01 2.40
C PRO A 24 -5.77 -15.34 3.57
N THR A 25 -5.38 -15.66 4.80
CA THR A 25 -6.00 -15.11 6.01
C THR A 25 -5.59 -13.65 6.25
N LYS A 26 -6.55 -12.82 6.65
CA LYS A 26 -6.35 -11.40 6.98
C LYS A 26 -5.88 -11.25 8.43
N ASP A 27 -4.64 -11.61 8.71
CA ASP A 27 -4.14 -11.66 10.10
C ASP A 27 -3.49 -10.35 10.56
N THR A 28 -3.19 -9.44 9.65
CA THR A 28 -2.45 -8.22 9.96
C THR A 28 -3.38 -7.01 9.95
N SER A 29 -3.39 -6.27 11.07
CA SER A 29 -4.12 -5.01 11.21
C SER A 29 -3.30 -3.85 10.63
N ASN A 30 -3.91 -3.05 9.75
CA ASN A 30 -3.32 -1.80 9.28
C ASN A 30 -3.53 -0.70 10.35
N PRO A 31 -2.46 -0.19 10.99
CA PRO A 31 -2.59 0.79 12.07
C PRO A 31 -3.16 2.15 11.61
N PHE A 32 -3.04 2.48 10.30
CA PHE A 32 -3.52 3.75 9.75
C PHE A 32 -4.99 3.71 9.35
N PHE A 33 -5.48 2.58 8.85
CA PHE A 33 -6.84 2.47 8.30
C PHE A 33 -7.77 1.58 9.12
N LYS A 34 -7.29 1.00 10.23
CA LYS A 34 -8.05 0.05 11.08
C LYS A 34 -8.65 -1.14 10.30
N SER A 35 -8.14 -1.40 9.10
CA SER A 35 -8.53 -2.51 8.26
C SER A 35 -7.54 -3.68 8.40
N LYS A 36 -8.04 -4.89 8.24
CA LYS A 36 -7.17 -6.07 8.16
C LYS A 36 -6.74 -6.27 6.71
N TYR A 37 -5.49 -6.61 6.50
CA TYR A 37 -4.95 -6.92 5.18
C TYR A 37 -4.09 -8.17 5.22
N VAL A 38 -3.88 -8.77 4.07
CA VAL A 38 -2.96 -9.89 3.89
C VAL A 38 -1.57 -9.33 3.64
N PRO A 39 -0.57 -9.58 4.51
CA PRO A 39 0.80 -9.20 4.24
C PRO A 39 1.40 -10.01 3.09
N LEU A 40 2.50 -9.54 2.49
CA LEU A 40 3.10 -10.20 1.33
C LEU A 40 3.54 -11.64 1.62
N ASP A 41 4.11 -11.90 2.79
CA ASP A 41 4.50 -13.23 3.24
C ASP A 41 3.30 -14.16 3.42
N GLY A 42 2.18 -13.64 3.96
CA GLY A 42 0.92 -14.39 4.05
C GLY A 42 0.39 -14.79 2.67
N LEU A 43 0.40 -13.87 1.70
CA LEU A 43 0.05 -14.16 0.32
C LEU A 43 0.96 -15.24 -0.27
N LEU A 44 2.28 -15.07 -0.14
CA LEU A 44 3.26 -16.01 -0.67
C LEU A 44 3.10 -17.42 -0.08
N ASN A 45 2.84 -17.52 1.21
CA ASN A 45 2.62 -18.79 1.90
C ASN A 45 1.34 -19.50 1.43
N ALA A 46 0.29 -18.73 1.15
CA ALA A 46 -0.98 -19.28 0.64
C ALA A 46 -0.86 -19.79 -0.80
N VAL A 47 -0.16 -19.08 -1.69
CA VAL A 47 -0.18 -19.41 -3.13
C VAL A 47 0.90 -20.41 -3.55
N ARG A 48 2.10 -20.39 -2.95
CA ARG A 48 3.24 -21.19 -3.38
C ARG A 48 2.98 -22.70 -3.42
N PRO A 49 2.35 -23.32 -2.42
CA PRO A 49 2.09 -24.78 -2.46
C PRO A 49 1.19 -25.17 -3.63
N THR A 50 0.11 -24.41 -3.85
CA THR A 50 -0.85 -24.69 -4.92
C THR A 50 -0.28 -24.37 -6.30
N LEU A 51 0.54 -23.31 -6.44
CA LEU A 51 1.27 -23.03 -7.68
C LEU A 51 2.17 -24.21 -8.04
N ALA A 52 3.02 -24.64 -7.10
CA ALA A 52 3.95 -25.75 -7.31
C ALA A 52 3.22 -27.07 -7.67
N ALA A 53 2.10 -27.35 -7.02
CA ALA A 53 1.28 -28.54 -7.30
C ALA A 53 0.68 -28.53 -8.72
N ASN A 54 0.59 -27.35 -9.34
CA ASN A 54 0.08 -27.18 -10.69
C ASN A 54 1.17 -26.83 -11.72
N GLY A 55 2.44 -27.09 -11.41
CA GLY A 55 3.57 -26.81 -12.31
C GLY A 55 3.78 -25.33 -12.60
N LEU A 56 3.24 -24.45 -11.75
CA LEU A 56 3.33 -23.00 -11.91
C LEU A 56 4.39 -22.40 -10.97
N SER A 57 5.05 -21.38 -11.45
CA SER A 57 5.94 -20.52 -10.68
C SER A 57 5.79 -19.07 -11.10
N PHE A 58 6.40 -18.13 -10.35
CA PHE A 58 6.39 -16.74 -10.74
C PHE A 58 7.71 -16.05 -10.39
N MET A 59 7.99 -14.98 -11.13
CA MET A 59 9.06 -14.02 -10.84
C MET A 59 8.48 -12.61 -10.83
N GLN A 60 9.07 -11.72 -10.04
CA GLN A 60 8.71 -10.30 -10.06
C GLN A 60 9.94 -9.45 -10.24
N PHE A 61 9.88 -8.58 -11.24
CA PHE A 61 10.95 -7.65 -11.58
C PHE A 61 10.59 -6.25 -11.07
N LEU A 62 11.56 -5.60 -10.45
CA LEU A 62 11.47 -4.21 -10.04
C LEU A 62 12.18 -3.35 -11.08
N GLY A 63 11.54 -2.27 -11.46
CA GLY A 63 12.07 -1.25 -12.34
C GLY A 63 11.66 0.13 -11.88
N GLY A 64 11.87 1.13 -12.71
CA GLY A 64 11.47 2.51 -12.46
C GLY A 64 12.44 3.52 -13.04
N ASP A 65 12.13 4.80 -12.84
CA ASP A 65 12.88 5.96 -13.37
C ASP A 65 13.53 6.82 -12.26
N GLY A 66 13.56 6.31 -11.02
CA GLY A 66 14.04 7.03 -9.85
C GLY A 66 12.98 7.89 -9.14
N GLN A 67 11.80 8.09 -9.74
CA GLN A 67 10.65 8.74 -9.12
C GLN A 67 9.47 7.78 -8.98
N THR A 68 9.31 6.88 -9.92
CA THR A 68 8.28 5.86 -9.98
C THR A 68 8.94 4.48 -9.89
N ILE A 69 8.35 3.59 -9.13
CA ILE A 69 8.71 2.17 -9.10
C ILE A 69 7.76 1.44 -10.03
N THR A 70 8.23 0.44 -10.74
CA THR A 70 7.39 -0.50 -11.47
C THR A 70 7.60 -1.92 -10.97
N VAL A 71 6.53 -2.70 -10.94
CA VAL A 71 6.57 -4.14 -10.65
C VAL A 71 5.96 -4.89 -11.82
N THR A 72 6.74 -5.77 -12.43
CA THR A 72 6.27 -6.67 -13.48
C THR A 72 6.21 -8.07 -12.91
N THR A 73 5.10 -8.77 -13.08
CA THR A 73 4.93 -10.17 -12.67
C THR A 73 4.97 -11.06 -13.90
N LEU A 74 5.83 -12.06 -13.86
CA LEU A 74 5.97 -13.13 -14.86
C LEU A 74 5.48 -14.43 -14.23
N LEU A 75 4.45 -15.04 -14.81
CA LEU A 75 3.99 -16.40 -14.49
C LEU A 75 4.63 -17.38 -15.46
N LEU A 76 5.12 -18.49 -14.94
CA LEU A 76 5.81 -19.54 -15.68
C LEU A 76 5.14 -20.88 -15.42
N HIS A 77 5.04 -21.68 -16.46
CA HIS A 77 4.60 -23.07 -16.36
C HIS A 77 5.74 -24.03 -16.73
N GLU A 78 5.75 -25.23 -16.18
CA GLU A 78 6.75 -26.27 -16.44
C GLU A 78 6.89 -26.67 -17.90
N SER A 79 5.85 -26.44 -18.74
CA SER A 79 5.91 -26.63 -20.20
C SER A 79 6.78 -25.60 -20.93
N GLY A 80 7.24 -24.55 -20.26
CA GLY A 80 7.92 -23.39 -20.86
C GLY A 80 6.96 -22.29 -21.30
N GLU A 81 5.64 -22.45 -21.17
CA GLU A 81 4.68 -21.38 -21.42
C GLU A 81 4.72 -20.33 -20.32
N TRP A 82 4.48 -19.07 -20.66
CA TRP A 82 4.56 -17.95 -19.72
C TRP A 82 3.60 -16.82 -20.07
N ILE A 83 3.30 -16.00 -19.03
CA ILE A 83 2.51 -14.77 -19.13
C ILE A 83 3.22 -13.68 -18.33
N GLU A 84 3.46 -12.53 -18.96
CA GLU A 84 4.05 -11.35 -18.34
C GLU A 84 3.00 -10.23 -18.24
N SER A 85 2.82 -9.69 -17.03
CA SER A 85 1.93 -8.55 -16.81
C SER A 85 2.52 -7.27 -17.41
N GLU A 86 1.68 -6.26 -17.63
CA GLU A 86 2.19 -4.90 -17.78
C GLU A 86 2.89 -4.45 -16.48
N PRO A 87 3.89 -3.57 -16.59
CA PRO A 87 4.50 -2.96 -15.41
C PRO A 87 3.45 -2.20 -14.58
N PHE A 88 3.30 -2.57 -13.32
CA PHE A 88 2.43 -1.88 -12.38
C PHE A 88 3.17 -0.70 -11.74
N PRO A 89 2.82 0.57 -12.08
CA PRO A 89 3.54 1.73 -11.61
C PRO A 89 3.07 2.18 -10.21
N LEU A 90 4.01 2.61 -9.38
CA LEU A 90 3.78 3.09 -8.03
C LEU A 90 4.66 4.31 -7.75
N LYS A 91 4.09 5.34 -7.15
CA LYS A 91 4.84 6.50 -6.68
C LYS A 91 5.07 6.39 -5.17
N PRO A 92 6.32 6.35 -4.69
CA PRO A 92 6.61 6.40 -3.26
C PRO A 92 6.08 7.69 -2.64
N VAL A 93 5.64 7.63 -1.37
CA VAL A 93 5.11 8.82 -0.67
C VAL A 93 6.20 9.87 -0.44
N LYS A 94 7.45 9.42 -0.26
CA LYS A 94 8.64 10.25 -0.10
C LYS A 94 9.80 9.68 -0.91
N ALA A 95 10.75 10.55 -1.24
CA ALA A 95 11.99 10.14 -1.92
C ALA A 95 13.05 9.66 -0.92
N ASP A 96 12.73 8.61 -0.15
CA ASP A 96 13.63 7.97 0.81
C ASP A 96 13.60 6.44 0.64
N PRO A 97 14.67 5.72 1.04
CA PRO A 97 14.78 4.28 0.85
C PRO A 97 13.64 3.48 1.50
N GLN A 98 13.12 3.92 2.65
CA GLN A 98 12.03 3.25 3.36
C GLN A 98 10.72 3.34 2.57
N SER A 99 10.39 4.51 2.03
CA SER A 99 9.21 4.72 1.20
C SER A 99 9.27 3.92 -0.10
N TYR A 100 10.47 3.82 -0.71
CA TYR A 100 10.68 2.94 -1.86
C TYR A 100 10.49 1.47 -1.50
N GLY A 101 11.05 0.98 -0.40
CA GLY A 101 10.88 -0.39 0.08
C GLY A 101 9.41 -0.73 0.37
N SER A 102 8.67 0.19 0.98
CA SER A 102 7.23 0.05 1.23
C SER A 102 6.43 -0.04 -0.06
N ALA A 103 6.71 0.84 -1.04
CA ALA A 103 6.06 0.82 -2.35
C ALA A 103 6.37 -0.47 -3.13
N CYS A 104 7.60 -0.97 -3.07
CA CYS A 104 7.97 -2.27 -3.66
C CYS A 104 7.16 -3.42 -3.06
N THR A 105 7.04 -3.48 -1.73
CA THR A 105 6.28 -4.53 -1.03
C THR A 105 4.80 -4.46 -1.40
N TYR A 106 4.24 -3.27 -1.42
CA TYR A 106 2.87 -3.01 -1.86
C TYR A 106 2.66 -3.48 -3.30
N GLY A 107 3.52 -3.02 -4.23
CA GLY A 107 3.43 -3.38 -5.64
C GLY A 107 3.55 -4.86 -5.92
N LYS A 108 4.46 -5.55 -5.24
CA LYS A 108 4.59 -7.02 -5.36
C LYS A 108 3.32 -7.73 -4.96
N ARG A 109 2.70 -7.32 -3.88
CA ARG A 109 1.46 -7.94 -3.38
C ARG A 109 0.32 -7.74 -4.38
N TYR A 110 0.06 -6.51 -4.81
CA TYR A 110 -1.03 -6.21 -5.74
C TYR A 110 -0.83 -6.82 -7.12
N SER A 111 0.37 -6.68 -7.69
CA SER A 111 0.68 -7.24 -9.00
C SER A 111 0.55 -8.77 -9.02
N LEU A 112 1.00 -9.46 -7.95
CA LEU A 112 0.89 -10.91 -7.87
C LEU A 112 -0.58 -11.35 -7.70
N SER A 113 -1.33 -10.72 -6.81
CA SER A 113 -2.74 -11.06 -6.57
C SER A 113 -3.58 -10.88 -7.84
N ALA A 114 -3.37 -9.76 -8.55
CA ALA A 114 -4.04 -9.51 -9.82
C ALA A 114 -3.68 -10.55 -10.88
N ALA A 115 -2.40 -10.91 -11.00
CA ALA A 115 -1.93 -11.90 -11.97
C ALA A 115 -2.49 -13.32 -11.68
N LEU A 116 -2.73 -13.64 -10.41
CA LEU A 116 -3.26 -14.94 -9.99
C LEU A 116 -4.79 -14.98 -9.86
N GLY A 117 -5.48 -13.85 -9.98
CA GLY A 117 -6.93 -13.76 -9.82
C GLY A 117 -7.40 -13.96 -8.38
N ILE A 118 -6.58 -13.56 -7.38
CA ILE A 118 -6.90 -13.72 -5.96
C ILE A 118 -7.48 -12.40 -5.43
N GLY A 119 -8.72 -12.45 -4.92
CA GLY A 119 -9.36 -11.36 -4.19
C GLY A 119 -9.13 -11.51 -2.68
N TRP A 120 -8.65 -10.45 -2.03
CA TRP A 120 -8.37 -10.46 -0.58
C TRP A 120 -8.62 -9.12 0.10
N GLU A 121 -9.13 -8.15 -0.63
CA GLU A 121 -9.60 -6.89 -0.06
C GLU A 121 -11.12 -6.96 0.18
N GLU A 122 -11.58 -6.30 1.25
CA GLU A 122 -12.99 -5.98 1.36
C GLU A 122 -13.26 -4.87 0.34
N ASP A 123 -14.32 -5.00 -0.45
CA ASP A 123 -14.85 -3.95 -1.32
C ASP A 123 -15.30 -2.75 -0.44
N ASP A 124 -14.34 -1.93 -0.02
CA ASP A 124 -14.56 -0.69 0.75
C ASP A 124 -14.68 0.54 -0.18
N ASP A 125 -14.96 0.30 -1.45
CA ASP A 125 -15.00 1.32 -2.49
C ASP A 125 -16.14 2.35 -2.31
N GLY A 126 -17.14 2.04 -1.47
CA GLY A 126 -18.29 2.91 -1.24
C GLY A 126 -18.21 3.85 -0.03
N ASN A 127 -17.47 3.48 1.01
CA ASN A 127 -17.55 4.20 2.29
C ASN A 127 -16.51 5.31 2.49
N LYS A 128 -15.38 5.30 1.78
CA LYS A 128 -14.35 6.34 1.91
C LYS A 128 -14.55 7.54 1.00
N ALA A 129 -15.24 7.39 -0.12
CA ALA A 129 -15.59 8.51 -1.01
C ALA A 129 -16.69 9.43 -0.43
N SER A 130 -17.42 8.97 0.59
CA SER A 130 -18.55 9.69 1.17
C SER A 130 -18.25 10.42 2.49
N GLN A 131 -17.07 10.31 3.05
CA GLN A 131 -16.69 11.08 4.23
C GLN A 131 -16.30 12.50 3.81
N LYS A 132 -17.31 13.40 3.83
CA LYS A 132 -17.11 14.85 3.84
C LYS A 132 -16.10 15.18 4.96
N PRO A 133 -15.14 16.08 4.75
CA PRO A 133 -14.22 16.50 5.81
C PRO A 133 -15.05 17.03 6.99
N SER A 134 -14.87 16.45 8.15
CA SER A 134 -15.56 16.85 9.38
C SER A 134 -15.22 18.31 9.69
N GLN A 135 -16.27 19.13 9.91
CA GLN A 135 -16.23 20.58 10.18
C GLN A 135 -15.52 20.96 11.50
N ASN A 136 -14.72 20.06 12.08
CA ASN A 136 -14.04 20.32 13.36
C ASN A 136 -12.70 21.09 13.23
N ALA A 137 -12.29 21.49 12.02
CA ALA A 137 -11.10 22.32 11.85
C ALA A 137 -11.38 23.85 11.93
N GLN A 138 -12.64 24.29 11.87
CA GLN A 138 -12.98 25.71 11.89
C GLN A 138 -13.15 26.31 13.29
N ASN A 139 -13.35 25.50 14.32
CA ASN A 139 -13.51 26.05 15.70
C ASN A 139 -12.18 26.23 16.46
N ARG A 140 -11.05 25.86 15.88
CA ARG A 140 -9.72 26.05 16.53
C ARG A 140 -9.05 27.37 16.21
N VAL A 141 -9.56 28.13 15.23
CA VAL A 141 -8.99 29.42 14.80
C VAL A 141 -9.68 30.61 15.47
N GLN A 142 -10.85 30.44 16.09
CA GLN A 142 -11.57 31.54 16.76
C GLN A 142 -11.28 31.68 18.27
N SER A 143 -10.62 30.73 18.92
CA SER A 143 -10.28 30.83 20.34
C SER A 143 -8.90 31.46 20.64
N SER A 144 -8.12 31.81 19.63
CA SER A 144 -6.79 32.42 19.82
C SER A 144 -6.73 33.92 19.62
N LYS A 145 -7.88 34.61 19.47
CA LYS A 145 -7.94 36.07 19.26
C LYS A 145 -8.46 36.89 20.46
N GLN A 146 -8.55 36.34 21.65
CA GLN A 146 -8.94 37.11 22.85
C GLN A 146 -8.04 36.81 24.04
N GLN A 147 -6.77 37.18 23.94
CA GLN A 147 -5.95 37.51 25.10
C GLN A 147 -4.93 38.59 24.69
N GLN A 148 -5.35 39.86 24.80
CA GLN A 148 -4.42 40.98 24.86
C GLN A 148 -3.86 41.07 26.28
N PRO A 149 -2.54 41.23 26.46
CA PRO A 149 -1.98 41.48 27.79
C PRO A 149 -2.26 42.93 28.21
N LYS A 150 -2.91 43.06 29.38
CA LYS A 150 -3.08 44.37 30.04
C LYS A 150 -1.71 44.87 30.49
N ASN A 151 -1.34 46.03 29.99
CA ASN A 151 -0.21 46.83 30.46
C ASN A 151 -0.37 47.16 31.95
N PHE A 152 0.60 46.75 32.74
CA PHE A 152 0.76 47.22 34.11
C PHE A 152 1.98 48.09 34.18
N PHE A 153 1.78 49.41 33.91
CA PHE A 153 2.72 50.44 34.26
C PHE A 153 2.40 50.89 35.70
N THR A 154 3.20 50.55 36.66
CA THR A 154 3.27 51.24 37.92
C THR A 154 4.63 51.96 38.05
N ARG A 155 4.52 53.25 37.93
CA ARG A 155 5.47 54.29 38.24
C ARG A 155 5.86 54.21 39.73
N ARG A 156 7.15 54.14 40.05
CA ARG A 156 7.68 54.44 41.38
C ARG A 156 8.74 55.51 41.30
N GLU A 157 8.35 56.66 41.90
CA GLU A 157 9.22 57.78 42.11
C GLU A 157 10.23 57.58 43.24
N LYS A 158 11.38 58.13 43.01
CA LYS A 158 12.32 58.80 43.93
C LYS A 158 12.43 58.34 45.38
N SER A 159 13.64 58.06 45.81
CA SER A 159 14.33 58.82 46.89
C SER A 159 15.84 58.56 46.89
N ARG A 160 16.63 59.66 46.79
CA ARG A 160 18.02 59.73 47.23
C ARG A 160 18.05 59.87 48.73
N PRO A 161 19.09 59.44 49.40
CA PRO A 161 19.77 60.29 50.39
C PRO A 161 21.25 60.45 50.10
N LYS A 162 21.71 61.59 50.60
CA LYS A 162 23.08 62.10 50.69
C LYS A 162 23.87 61.30 51.73
N GLY A 163 25.16 61.23 51.51
CA GLY A 163 26.19 60.83 52.41
C GLY A 163 27.49 60.63 51.62
#